data_4e39545a675ebbfe1b94c52f80aa19eb
#
_entry.id   4e39545a675ebbfe1b94c52f80aa19eb
#
_cell.length_a   1.000
_cell.length_b   1.000
_cell.length_c   1.000
_cell.angle_alpha   90.00
_cell.angle_beta   90.00
_cell.angle_gamma   90.00
#
_symmetry.space_group_name_H-M   'P 1'
#
loop_
_entity.id
_entity.type
_entity.pdbx_description
1 polymer ?
#
loop_
_entity_poly.entity_id
_entity_poly.type
_entity_poly.pdbx_seq_one_letter_code
_entity_poly.pdbx_strand_id
1 'polypeptide(L)'
;RGSGNAGEVGHMLTSNDRNVEGDSGKKGSFETSVAASVWTKKCYELTEKNQDSELAKAFALKNIGSVLFDTTLNLTDQEATVRDEIIQNISNGLLSLFEIFDNEAFVLGGSMSSEPFDLIDLIQIDIKNRYKFPSRTFPEVFIASQGEDSGIIGAAALAFDE
;
A
#
# COMPACT_ATOMS: atom_id res chain seq x y z
N ARG A 1 -19.37 17.99 15.74
CA ARG A 1 -18.01 17.52 15.46
C ARG A 1 -17.74 16.31 16.33
N GLY A 2 -17.27 15.20 15.76
CA GLY A 2 -16.90 14.00 16.50
C GLY A 2 -15.62 14.21 17.34
N SER A 3 -14.95 13.10 17.68
CA SER A 3 -13.73 13.08 18.51
C SER A 3 -12.46 13.55 17.80
N GLY A 4 -12.53 14.03 16.57
CA GLY A 4 -11.37 14.44 15.77
C GLY A 4 -10.71 13.32 14.94
N ASN A 5 -11.24 12.11 15.00
CA ASN A 5 -10.66 10.92 14.34
C ASN A 5 -11.17 10.72 12.89
N ALA A 6 -11.73 11.74 12.26
CA ALA A 6 -12.10 11.66 10.85
C ALA A 6 -10.82 11.56 10.00
N GLY A 7 -10.83 10.66 9.00
CA GLY A 7 -9.68 10.46 8.12
C GLY A 7 -8.81 9.26 8.48
N GLU A 8 -9.05 8.57 9.59
CA GLU A 8 -8.36 7.33 9.98
C GLU A 8 -8.78 6.15 9.07
N VAL A 9 -8.50 6.31 7.78
CA VAL A 9 -8.93 5.36 6.72
C VAL A 9 -8.25 3.99 6.84
N GLY A 10 -7.08 3.92 7.45
CA GLY A 10 -6.41 2.66 7.76
C GLY A 10 -7.27 1.71 8.60
N HIS A 11 -8.18 2.28 9.39
CA HIS A 11 -9.09 1.52 10.26
C HIS A 11 -10.38 1.06 9.58
N MET A 12 -10.60 1.35 8.30
CA MET A 12 -11.74 0.80 7.55
C MET A 12 -11.64 -0.72 7.48
N LEU A 13 -12.77 -1.40 7.66
CA LEU A 13 -12.84 -2.85 7.50
C LEU A 13 -12.96 -3.18 6.00
N THR A 14 -11.88 -3.66 5.41
CA THR A 14 -11.80 -3.97 3.96
C THR A 14 -11.65 -5.47 3.69
N SER A 15 -11.40 -6.27 4.72
CA SER A 15 -11.20 -7.72 4.59
C SER A 15 -11.99 -8.49 5.65
N ASN A 16 -12.43 -9.69 5.28
CA ASN A 16 -12.97 -10.67 6.23
C ASN A 16 -11.87 -11.50 6.92
N ASP A 17 -10.63 -11.34 6.52
CA ASP A 17 -9.51 -12.00 7.20
C ASP A 17 -9.34 -11.42 8.61
N ARG A 18 -9.48 -12.28 9.59
CA ARG A 18 -9.37 -11.97 11.03
C ARG A 18 -8.09 -12.48 11.65
N ASN A 19 -7.14 -12.95 10.84
CA ASN A 19 -5.89 -13.54 11.34
C ASN A 19 -4.84 -12.49 11.70
N VAL A 20 -4.93 -11.29 11.09
CA VAL A 20 -4.01 -10.18 11.35
C VAL A 20 -4.74 -9.10 12.12
N GLU A 21 -4.15 -8.68 13.24
CA GLU A 21 -4.61 -7.58 14.08
C GLU A 21 -3.70 -6.36 13.84
N GLY A 22 -4.30 -5.20 13.59
CA GLY A 22 -3.60 -3.93 13.46
C GLY A 22 -3.33 -3.27 14.81
N ASP A 23 -2.58 -2.17 14.80
CA ASP A 23 -2.21 -1.41 16.01
C ASP A 23 -3.43 -0.91 16.79
N SER A 24 -4.55 -0.71 16.10
CA SER A 24 -5.84 -0.34 16.72
C SER A 24 -6.59 -1.49 17.38
N GLY A 25 -6.05 -2.71 17.37
CA GLY A 25 -6.74 -3.94 17.81
C GLY A 25 -7.82 -4.44 16.85
N LYS A 26 -8.00 -3.79 15.70
CA LYS A 26 -8.96 -4.21 14.68
C LYS A 26 -8.38 -5.29 13.78
N LYS A 27 -9.18 -6.29 13.47
CA LYS A 27 -8.84 -7.36 12.53
C LYS A 27 -9.55 -7.14 11.21
N GLY A 28 -8.84 -7.34 10.09
CA GLY A 28 -9.38 -7.14 8.75
C GLY A 28 -9.53 -5.66 8.37
N SER A 29 -8.78 -4.77 9.02
CA SER A 29 -8.72 -3.36 8.63
C SER A 29 -7.86 -3.18 7.37
N PHE A 30 -8.04 -2.04 6.70
CA PHE A 30 -7.25 -1.70 5.51
C PHE A 30 -5.75 -1.73 5.81
N GLU A 31 -5.33 -1.14 6.93
CA GLU A 31 -3.96 -1.17 7.44
C GLU A 31 -3.39 -2.60 7.50
N THR A 32 -4.13 -3.57 8.05
CA THR A 32 -3.68 -4.96 8.17
C THR A 32 -3.48 -5.69 6.84
N SER A 33 -3.94 -5.09 5.76
CA SER A 33 -3.83 -5.65 4.40
C SER A 33 -2.77 -4.95 3.55
N VAL A 34 -2.41 -3.68 3.87
CA VAL A 34 -1.61 -2.84 2.96
C VAL A 34 -0.41 -2.16 3.62
N ALA A 35 -0.20 -2.25 4.93
CA ALA A 35 0.95 -1.63 5.56
C ALA A 35 2.28 -2.25 5.08
N ALA A 36 3.34 -1.45 4.95
CA ALA A 36 4.65 -1.92 4.49
C ALA A 36 5.23 -3.01 5.41
N SER A 37 4.91 -3.00 6.71
CA SER A 37 5.26 -4.07 7.65
C SER A 37 4.62 -5.41 7.28
N VAL A 38 3.39 -5.37 6.74
CA VAL A 38 2.71 -6.58 6.23
C VAL A 38 3.42 -7.12 5.00
N TRP A 39 3.88 -6.28 4.09
CA TRP A 39 4.66 -6.70 2.92
C TRP A 39 5.95 -7.38 3.32
N THR A 40 6.68 -6.76 4.26
CA THR A 40 7.94 -7.32 4.78
C THR A 40 7.71 -8.70 5.41
N LYS A 41 6.66 -8.84 6.22
CA LYS A 41 6.29 -10.12 6.80
C LYS A 41 5.94 -11.18 5.74
N LYS A 42 5.14 -10.81 4.73
CA LYS A 42 4.80 -11.72 3.63
C LYS A 42 6.02 -12.13 2.81
N CYS A 43 6.94 -11.20 2.52
CA CYS A 43 8.21 -11.54 1.87
C CYS A 43 9.01 -12.56 2.70
N TYR A 44 9.14 -12.32 3.99
CA TYR A 44 9.81 -13.26 4.89
C TYR A 44 9.19 -14.67 4.81
N GLU A 45 7.87 -14.78 4.93
CA GLU A 45 7.14 -16.05 4.85
C GLU A 45 7.30 -16.76 3.48
N LEU A 46 7.39 -15.99 2.39
CA LEU A 46 7.63 -16.54 1.05
C LEU A 46 9.06 -17.02 0.89
N THR A 47 10.03 -16.25 1.35
CA THR A 47 11.45 -16.57 1.21
C THR A 47 11.88 -17.75 2.07
N GLU A 48 11.24 -17.96 3.23
CA GLU A 48 11.45 -19.19 4.01
C GLU A 48 11.03 -20.45 3.26
N LYS A 49 10.01 -20.35 2.43
CA LYS A 49 9.51 -21.48 1.63
C LYS A 49 10.33 -21.76 0.38
N ASN A 50 10.95 -20.72 -0.19
CA ASN A 50 11.76 -20.82 -1.40
C ASN A 50 12.96 -19.87 -1.35
N GLN A 51 14.04 -20.33 -0.73
CA GLN A 51 15.26 -19.56 -0.51
C GLN A 51 16.07 -19.30 -1.80
N ASP A 52 15.81 -20.05 -2.86
CA ASP A 52 16.52 -19.94 -4.14
C ASP A 52 15.83 -18.98 -5.12
N SER A 53 14.63 -18.47 -4.80
CA SER A 53 13.90 -17.57 -5.68
C SER A 53 14.62 -16.22 -5.86
N GLU A 54 14.30 -15.52 -6.95
CA GLU A 54 14.83 -14.17 -7.18
C GLU A 54 14.33 -13.19 -6.10
N LEU A 55 13.08 -13.34 -5.64
CA LEU A 55 12.55 -12.58 -4.52
C LEU A 55 13.37 -12.79 -3.25
N ALA A 56 13.72 -14.04 -2.92
CA ALA A 56 14.52 -14.34 -1.73
C ALA A 56 15.89 -13.65 -1.78
N LYS A 57 16.56 -13.68 -2.92
CA LYS A 57 17.84 -13.00 -3.12
C LYS A 57 17.72 -11.47 -2.98
N ALA A 58 16.70 -10.87 -3.60
CA ALA A 58 16.46 -9.44 -3.53
C ALA A 58 16.09 -9.01 -2.09
N PHE A 59 15.23 -9.77 -1.42
CA PHE A 59 14.83 -9.51 -0.04
C PHE A 59 16.00 -9.62 0.93
N ALA A 60 16.89 -10.61 0.77
CA ALA A 60 18.07 -10.76 1.59
C ALA A 60 19.04 -9.58 1.49
N LEU A 61 19.10 -8.92 0.32
CA LEU A 61 19.96 -7.74 0.09
C LEU A 61 19.38 -6.46 0.68
N LYS A 62 18.06 -6.26 0.53
CA LYS A 62 17.41 -4.98 0.85
C LYS A 62 16.67 -5.00 2.19
N ASN A 63 16.20 -6.16 2.63
CA ASN A 63 15.38 -6.38 3.83
C ASN A 63 14.12 -5.49 3.90
N ILE A 64 13.52 -5.20 2.74
CA ILE A 64 12.30 -4.39 2.63
C ILE A 64 11.25 -5.12 1.81
N GLY A 65 9.98 -5.05 2.23
CA GLY A 65 8.88 -5.76 1.59
C GLY A 65 8.51 -5.23 0.20
N SER A 66 8.90 -4.00 -0.13
CA SER A 66 8.64 -3.40 -1.44
C SER A 66 9.35 -4.09 -2.60
N VAL A 67 10.38 -4.92 -2.36
CA VAL A 67 11.00 -5.76 -3.41
C VAL A 67 9.99 -6.67 -4.12
N LEU A 68 8.84 -6.96 -3.49
CA LEU A 68 7.78 -7.74 -4.09
C LEU A 68 7.14 -7.05 -5.31
N PHE A 69 7.28 -5.72 -5.41
CA PHE A 69 6.75 -4.92 -6.52
C PHE A 69 7.79 -4.63 -7.61
N ASP A 70 8.99 -5.20 -7.51
CA ASP A 70 10.01 -5.11 -8.56
C ASP A 70 9.62 -6.04 -9.73
N THR A 71 9.16 -5.44 -10.83
CA THR A 71 8.70 -6.17 -12.02
C THR A 71 9.85 -6.77 -12.83
N THR A 72 11.10 -6.47 -12.47
CA THR A 72 12.27 -7.12 -13.11
C THR A 72 12.55 -8.50 -12.53
N LEU A 73 11.98 -8.83 -11.37
CA LEU A 73 12.13 -10.14 -10.74
C LEU A 73 11.18 -11.18 -11.38
N ASN A 74 11.72 -12.36 -11.62
CA ASN A 74 10.93 -13.50 -12.05
C ASN A 74 10.30 -14.20 -10.85
N LEU A 75 9.12 -13.72 -10.45
CA LEU A 75 8.38 -14.25 -9.31
C LEU A 75 7.78 -15.63 -9.62
N THR A 76 7.79 -16.51 -8.63
CA THR A 76 7.00 -17.74 -8.68
C THR A 76 5.49 -17.43 -8.63
N ASP A 77 4.65 -18.39 -9.03
CA ASP A 77 3.19 -18.24 -9.01
C ASP A 77 2.66 -17.83 -7.63
N GLN A 78 3.24 -18.37 -6.55
CA GLN A 78 2.85 -18.04 -5.19
C GLN A 78 3.26 -16.62 -4.81
N GLU A 79 4.46 -16.18 -5.18
CA GLU A 79 4.95 -14.82 -4.93
C GLU A 79 4.13 -13.80 -5.72
N ALA A 80 3.84 -14.07 -6.99
CA ALA A 80 3.00 -13.24 -7.83
C ALA A 80 1.57 -13.13 -7.25
N THR A 81 0.99 -14.24 -6.78
CA THR A 81 -0.33 -14.23 -6.13
C THR A 81 -0.35 -13.31 -4.93
N VAL A 82 0.64 -13.38 -4.04
CA VAL A 82 0.73 -12.53 -2.85
C VAL A 82 0.90 -11.05 -3.24
N ARG A 83 1.75 -10.75 -4.23
CA ARG A 83 1.89 -9.39 -4.77
C ARG A 83 0.54 -8.85 -5.26
N ASP A 84 -0.15 -9.63 -6.07
CA ASP A 84 -1.40 -9.20 -6.70
C ASP A 84 -2.52 -9.02 -5.66
N GLU A 85 -2.57 -9.84 -4.62
CA GLU A 85 -3.48 -9.64 -3.47
C GLU A 85 -3.23 -8.30 -2.76
N ILE A 86 -1.97 -7.93 -2.53
CA ILE A 86 -1.62 -6.65 -1.90
C ILE A 86 -2.03 -5.49 -2.80
N ILE A 87 -1.71 -5.55 -4.11
CA ILE A 87 -2.10 -4.53 -5.08
C ILE A 87 -3.62 -4.35 -5.10
N GLN A 88 -4.38 -5.45 -5.16
CA GLN A 88 -5.84 -5.40 -5.14
C GLN A 88 -6.39 -4.78 -3.86
N ASN A 89 -5.80 -5.07 -2.70
CA ASN A 89 -6.21 -4.48 -1.43
C ASN A 89 -5.96 -2.97 -1.41
N ILE A 90 -4.80 -2.50 -1.89
CA ILE A 90 -4.50 -1.07 -2.02
C ILE A 90 -5.52 -0.42 -2.97
N SER A 91 -5.69 -0.97 -4.14
CA SER A 91 -6.62 -0.47 -5.16
C SER A 91 -8.06 -0.40 -4.66
N ASN A 92 -8.53 -1.41 -3.91
CA ASN A 92 -9.86 -1.41 -3.31
C ASN A 92 -10.04 -0.27 -2.31
N GLY A 93 -9.03 -0.01 -1.48
CA GLY A 93 -9.03 1.12 -0.56
C GLY A 93 -9.11 2.46 -1.29
N LEU A 94 -8.25 2.66 -2.30
CA LEU A 94 -8.23 3.90 -3.10
C LEU A 94 -9.56 4.11 -3.86
N LEU A 95 -10.11 3.07 -4.47
CA LEU A 95 -11.42 3.13 -5.12
C LEU A 95 -12.52 3.50 -4.14
N SER A 96 -12.53 2.92 -2.94
CA SER A 96 -13.51 3.24 -1.90
C SER A 96 -13.41 4.69 -1.44
N LEU A 97 -12.20 5.20 -1.27
CA LEU A 97 -11.96 6.60 -0.90
C LEU A 97 -12.38 7.55 -2.03
N PHE A 98 -12.12 7.19 -3.28
CA PHE A 98 -12.57 7.96 -4.44
C PHE A 98 -14.09 8.04 -4.51
N GLU A 99 -14.80 6.95 -4.27
CA GLU A 99 -16.26 6.95 -4.26
C GLU A 99 -16.88 7.78 -3.13
N ILE A 100 -16.16 7.91 -1.99
CA ILE A 100 -16.63 8.67 -0.82
C ILE A 100 -16.29 10.16 -0.92
N PHE A 101 -15.08 10.49 -1.38
CA PHE A 101 -14.51 11.84 -1.28
C PHE A 101 -14.34 12.55 -2.62
N ASP A 102 -14.45 11.85 -3.75
CA ASP A 102 -14.23 12.37 -5.11
C ASP A 102 -12.88 13.10 -5.24
N ASN A 103 -11.81 12.44 -4.78
CA ASN A 103 -10.46 13.00 -4.71
C ASN A 103 -9.93 13.37 -6.11
N GLU A 104 -9.19 14.47 -6.22
CA GLU A 104 -8.49 14.88 -7.45
C GLU A 104 -7.18 14.12 -7.68
N ALA A 105 -6.55 13.65 -6.59
CA ALA A 105 -5.32 12.87 -6.61
C ALA A 105 -5.18 12.02 -5.35
N PHE A 106 -4.34 11.00 -5.41
CA PHE A 106 -3.84 10.26 -4.26
C PHE A 106 -2.32 10.40 -4.16
N VAL A 107 -1.83 10.62 -2.94
CA VAL A 107 -0.39 10.66 -2.65
C VAL A 107 -0.09 9.61 -1.60
N LEU A 108 0.70 8.61 -1.96
CA LEU A 108 1.15 7.56 -1.04
C LEU A 108 2.46 8.00 -0.39
N GLY A 109 2.48 8.01 0.94
CA GLY A 109 3.62 8.48 1.73
C GLY A 109 4.07 7.49 2.80
N GLY A 110 4.97 7.92 3.67
CA GLY A 110 5.55 7.11 4.73
C GLY A 110 6.50 6.03 4.17
N SER A 111 6.60 4.90 4.85
CA SER A 111 7.47 3.79 4.45
C SER A 111 7.12 3.17 3.08
N MET A 112 5.92 3.43 2.56
CA MET A 112 5.52 3.03 1.21
C MET A 112 6.25 3.82 0.11
N SER A 113 6.80 4.99 0.42
CA SER A 113 7.53 5.83 -0.52
C SER A 113 9.03 5.49 -0.60
N SER A 114 9.52 4.63 0.30
CA SER A 114 10.89 4.16 0.29
C SER A 114 11.09 3.06 -0.75
N GLU A 115 11.82 3.35 -1.81
CA GLU A 115 12.06 2.43 -2.93
C GLU A 115 10.75 1.80 -3.46
N PRO A 116 9.85 2.61 -4.06
CA PRO A 116 8.49 2.17 -4.42
C PRO A 116 8.45 1.15 -5.56
N PHE A 117 9.58 0.89 -6.22
CA PHE A 117 9.65 0.07 -7.43
C PHE A 117 8.49 0.42 -8.39
N ASP A 118 7.80 -0.60 -8.93
CA ASP A 118 6.69 -0.41 -9.87
C ASP A 118 5.31 -0.35 -9.20
N LEU A 119 5.26 -0.11 -7.88
CA LEU A 119 4.03 -0.13 -7.08
C LEU A 119 2.92 0.73 -7.69
N ILE A 120 3.23 1.96 -8.09
CA ILE A 120 2.23 2.89 -8.66
C ILE A 120 1.68 2.36 -9.97
N ASP A 121 2.55 1.89 -10.86
CA ASP A 121 2.14 1.37 -12.16
C ASP A 121 1.26 0.12 -11.99
N LEU A 122 1.62 -0.76 -11.08
CA LEU A 122 0.83 -1.96 -10.75
C LEU A 122 -0.56 -1.59 -10.20
N ILE A 123 -0.66 -0.62 -9.31
CA ILE A 123 -1.93 -0.10 -8.78
C ILE A 123 -2.76 0.51 -9.91
N GLN A 124 -2.18 1.36 -10.74
CA GLN A 124 -2.90 2.03 -11.83
C GLN A 124 -3.41 1.03 -12.87
N ILE A 125 -2.62 0.01 -13.20
CA ILE A 125 -3.02 -1.08 -14.11
C ILE A 125 -4.20 -1.84 -13.51
N ASP A 126 -4.13 -2.22 -12.24
CA ASP A 126 -5.19 -2.97 -11.58
C ASP A 126 -6.49 -2.16 -11.52
N ILE A 127 -6.44 -0.89 -11.12
CA ILE A 127 -7.60 0.00 -11.09
C ILE A 127 -8.19 0.19 -12.48
N LYS A 128 -7.37 0.48 -13.50
CA LYS A 128 -7.81 0.66 -14.88
C LYS A 128 -8.53 -0.57 -15.43
N ASN A 129 -8.11 -1.76 -15.04
CA ASN A 129 -8.74 -3.00 -15.47
C ASN A 129 -10.10 -3.23 -14.81
N ARG A 130 -10.30 -2.75 -13.60
CA ARG A 130 -11.52 -2.96 -12.80
C ARG A 130 -12.49 -1.79 -12.81
N TYR A 131 -11.99 -0.57 -12.95
CA TYR A 131 -12.80 0.64 -12.92
C TYR A 131 -13.27 1.02 -14.34
N LYS A 132 -14.56 0.89 -14.59
CA LYS A 132 -15.17 1.10 -15.92
C LYS A 132 -16.34 2.08 -15.87
N PHE A 133 -16.19 3.21 -15.23
CA PHE A 133 -17.22 4.24 -15.22
C PHE A 133 -17.07 5.18 -16.44
N PRO A 134 -18.10 5.28 -17.33
CA PRO A 134 -18.00 6.08 -18.54
C PRO A 134 -17.87 7.58 -18.31
N SER A 135 -18.33 8.08 -17.15
CA SER A 135 -18.47 9.51 -16.86
C SER A 135 -17.39 10.08 -15.92
N ARG A 136 -16.52 9.25 -15.38
CA ARG A 136 -15.48 9.67 -14.44
C ARG A 136 -14.15 8.99 -14.77
N THR A 137 -13.05 9.66 -14.45
CA THR A 137 -11.70 9.09 -14.55
C THR A 137 -11.16 8.94 -13.14
N PHE A 138 -10.59 7.79 -12.82
CA PHE A 138 -9.88 7.63 -11.56
C PHE A 138 -8.69 8.59 -11.53
N PRO A 139 -8.45 9.29 -10.40
CA PRO A 139 -7.38 10.25 -10.28
C PRO A 139 -5.98 9.59 -10.32
N GLU A 140 -4.98 10.40 -10.61
CA GLU A 140 -3.59 9.93 -10.58
C GLU A 140 -3.15 9.58 -9.17
N VAL A 141 -2.28 8.59 -9.07
CA VAL A 141 -1.64 8.15 -7.83
C VAL A 141 -0.16 8.52 -7.89
N PHE A 142 0.32 9.20 -6.86
CA PHE A 142 1.70 9.67 -6.76
C PHE A 142 2.39 9.06 -5.53
N ILE A 143 3.71 9.05 -5.54
CA ILE A 143 4.53 8.84 -4.35
C ILE A 143 4.91 10.19 -3.76
N ALA A 144 4.84 10.31 -2.43
CA ALA A 144 5.27 11.52 -1.72
C ALA A 144 6.77 11.77 -1.96
N SER A 145 7.10 12.98 -2.41
CA SER A 145 8.48 13.36 -2.72
C SER A 145 9.39 13.45 -1.48
N GLN A 146 8.81 13.59 -0.29
CA GLN A 146 9.53 13.73 0.98
C GLN A 146 9.82 12.40 1.66
N GLY A 147 9.42 11.28 1.09
CA GLY A 147 9.67 9.96 1.65
C GLY A 147 9.12 9.81 3.08
N GLU A 148 9.89 9.20 3.95
CA GLU A 148 9.55 8.97 5.36
C GLU A 148 9.46 10.27 6.18
N ASP A 149 10.13 11.35 5.73
CA ASP A 149 10.14 12.64 6.42
C ASP A 149 8.86 13.46 6.22
N SER A 150 7.94 13.02 5.36
CA SER A 150 6.70 13.73 5.02
C SER A 150 5.91 14.19 6.25
N GLY A 151 5.82 13.33 7.29
CA GLY A 151 5.11 13.66 8.54
C GLY A 151 5.80 14.75 9.35
N ILE A 152 7.13 14.69 9.47
CA ILE A 152 7.93 15.66 10.22
C ILE A 152 7.91 17.01 9.51
N ILE A 153 8.08 17.02 8.19
CA ILE A 153 8.04 18.23 7.36
C ILE A 153 6.65 18.87 7.43
N GLY A 154 5.58 18.07 7.33
CA GLY A 154 4.20 18.55 7.46
C GLY A 154 3.92 19.16 8.83
N ALA A 155 4.36 18.53 9.91
CA ALA A 155 4.23 19.07 11.27
C ALA A 155 5.01 20.37 11.45
N ALA A 156 6.23 20.45 10.88
CA ALA A 156 7.03 21.67 10.91
C ALA A 156 6.35 22.82 10.12
N ALA A 157 5.79 22.52 8.94
CA ALA A 157 5.08 23.50 8.13
C ALA A 157 3.92 24.14 8.87
N LEU A 158 3.13 23.34 9.60
CA LEU A 158 2.02 23.86 10.43
C LEU A 158 2.48 24.82 11.53
N ALA A 159 3.72 24.69 12.03
CA ALA A 159 4.27 25.58 13.04
C ALA A 159 4.74 26.94 12.49
N PHE A 160 4.91 27.05 11.16
CA PHE A 160 5.33 28.28 10.48
C PHE A 160 4.18 29.05 9.81
N ASP A 161 2.97 28.47 9.78
CA ASP A 161 1.76 29.09 9.21
C ASP A 161 0.99 29.97 10.24
N GLU A 162 1.56 30.26 11.40
CA GLU A 162 1.12 31.26 12.34
C GLU A 162 1.90 32.58 12.10
#